data_4d40f31bef9396aef799ecbeb5c3d449
#
_entry.id   4d40f31bef9396aef799ecbeb5c3d449
#
_cell.length_a   1.000
_cell.length_b   1.000
_cell.length_c   1.000
_cell.angle_alpha   90.00
_cell.angle_beta   90.00
_cell.angle_gamma   90.00
#
_symmetry.space_group_name_H-M   'P 1'
#
loop_
_entity.id
_entity.type
_entity.pdbx_description
1 polymer ?
#
loop_
_entity_poly.entity_id
_entity_poly.type
_entity_poly.pdbx_seq_one_letter_code
_entity_poly.pdbx_strand_id
1 'polypeptide(L)'
;MTHDWLLVETLGDEPAVVARGSQTKNLVPISVFLRRNPNLMAIQSAIGATVRAGQGLSSITPKNDRVIRTEVVRMSDGRIHGVHVWIGPLDVEPPPRPIPGPLKWDLTNGVATDTAESIRNSGMNPETEATHGRAFADDLPTRDLNAGETKVLSMAIKPEAGNTLCTTWDVTDFRGEPITVGFVARVAFEPDDDGTENLICRAMNWRSEREGTAVAADYLAQRILDGLARPGVHRALVDLKNWKLLKWLDEPAPFFDWRSSNGGPARVHPTDARHMARMTTEFASGMTAAVLRMRAADDSWHPIHITINRIELEPGTFAGLVALRLPTAAEITAADLDAIE
;
A
#
# COMPACT_ATOMS: atom_id res chain seq x y z
N MET A 1 -8.74 -19.87 -28.53
CA MET A 1 -8.69 -18.83 -27.47
C MET A 1 -7.95 -19.45 -26.32
N THR A 2 -6.78 -18.93 -25.98
CA THR A 2 -6.07 -19.33 -24.76
C THR A 2 -6.96 -19.00 -23.58
N HIS A 3 -7.31 -20.01 -22.79
CA HIS A 3 -8.13 -19.84 -21.60
C HIS A 3 -7.20 -19.39 -20.47
N ASP A 4 -7.10 -18.07 -20.27
CA ASP A 4 -6.28 -17.50 -19.20
C ASP A 4 -6.98 -17.66 -17.85
N TRP A 5 -6.19 -17.71 -16.78
CA TRP A 5 -6.69 -17.63 -15.44
C TRP A 5 -7.34 -16.24 -15.18
N LEU A 6 -8.44 -16.25 -14.48
CA LEU A 6 -9.02 -15.04 -13.90
C LEU A 6 -8.61 -14.95 -12.43
N LEU A 7 -8.10 -13.80 -12.00
CA LEU A 7 -7.96 -13.46 -10.59
C LEU A 7 -9.23 -12.70 -10.17
N VAL A 8 -9.90 -13.22 -9.15
CA VAL A 8 -11.17 -12.70 -8.66
C VAL A 8 -11.00 -12.28 -7.21
N GLU A 9 -11.24 -11.01 -6.89
CA GLU A 9 -11.32 -10.50 -5.52
C GLU A 9 -12.63 -10.98 -4.89
N THR A 10 -12.57 -11.43 -3.64
CA THR A 10 -13.70 -12.05 -2.92
C THR A 10 -13.97 -11.43 -1.56
N LEU A 11 -13.41 -10.28 -1.27
CA LEU A 11 -13.62 -9.54 -0.01
C LEU A 11 -14.89 -8.68 -0.04
N GLY A 12 -15.39 -8.34 -1.23
CA GLY A 12 -16.63 -7.59 -1.40
C GLY A 12 -17.88 -8.48 -1.42
N ASP A 13 -19.06 -7.86 -1.45
CA ASP A 13 -20.35 -8.57 -1.50
C ASP A 13 -20.51 -9.39 -2.78
N GLU A 14 -19.98 -8.92 -3.91
CA GLU A 14 -19.94 -9.63 -5.17
C GLU A 14 -18.48 -9.87 -5.61
N PRO A 15 -18.11 -11.11 -5.95
CA PRO A 15 -16.79 -11.39 -6.50
C PRO A 15 -16.50 -10.57 -7.75
N ALA A 16 -15.33 -9.93 -7.82
CA ALA A 16 -14.97 -9.05 -8.91
C ALA A 16 -13.65 -9.47 -9.57
N VAL A 17 -13.61 -9.47 -10.90
CA VAL A 17 -12.41 -9.80 -11.67
C VAL A 17 -11.43 -8.62 -11.60
N VAL A 18 -10.21 -8.90 -11.15
CA VAL A 18 -9.12 -7.91 -11.00
C VAL A 18 -7.96 -8.17 -11.95
N ALA A 19 -7.85 -9.40 -12.49
CA ALA A 19 -6.91 -9.70 -13.57
C ALA A 19 -7.40 -10.85 -14.45
N ARG A 20 -6.91 -10.86 -15.69
CA ARG A 20 -6.99 -11.99 -16.63
C ARG A 20 -5.59 -12.30 -17.14
N GLY A 21 -5.04 -13.45 -16.76
CA GLY A 21 -3.62 -13.70 -16.92
C GLY A 21 -2.82 -12.62 -16.18
N SER A 22 -1.93 -11.97 -16.88
CA SER A 22 -1.15 -10.82 -16.35
C SER A 22 -1.82 -9.45 -16.57
N GLN A 23 -2.97 -9.38 -17.26
CA GLN A 23 -3.65 -8.12 -17.55
C GLN A 23 -4.57 -7.69 -16.42
N THR A 24 -4.33 -6.51 -15.86
CA THR A 24 -5.19 -5.93 -14.82
C THR A 24 -6.60 -5.59 -15.36
N LYS A 25 -7.61 -5.81 -14.53
CA LYS A 25 -9.02 -5.44 -14.76
C LYS A 25 -9.51 -4.66 -13.54
N ASN A 26 -10.32 -3.64 -13.78
CA ASN A 26 -10.70 -2.70 -12.74
C ASN A 26 -11.95 -3.15 -11.96
N LEU A 27 -11.78 -4.16 -11.08
CA LEU A 27 -12.85 -4.65 -10.17
C LEU A 27 -14.18 -4.90 -10.92
N VAL A 28 -14.13 -5.58 -12.06
CA VAL A 28 -15.34 -5.85 -12.85
C VAL A 28 -16.12 -6.98 -12.19
N PRO A 29 -17.38 -6.78 -11.75
CA PRO A 29 -18.21 -7.85 -11.21
C PRO A 29 -18.19 -9.07 -12.12
N ILE A 30 -18.02 -10.27 -11.56
CA ILE A 30 -17.87 -11.49 -12.36
C ILE A 30 -19.10 -11.77 -13.21
N SER A 31 -20.29 -11.41 -12.73
CA SER A 31 -21.55 -11.49 -13.46
C SER A 31 -21.53 -10.65 -14.75
N VAL A 32 -20.89 -9.47 -14.69
CA VAL A 32 -20.73 -8.57 -15.84
C VAL A 32 -19.62 -9.05 -16.76
N PHE A 33 -18.47 -9.44 -16.19
CA PHE A 33 -17.30 -9.89 -16.96
C PHE A 33 -17.60 -11.13 -17.79
N LEU A 34 -18.33 -12.08 -17.19
CA LEU A 34 -18.70 -13.35 -17.82
C LEU A 34 -20.16 -13.40 -18.33
N ARG A 35 -20.83 -12.27 -18.52
CA ARG A 35 -22.27 -12.20 -18.88
C ARG A 35 -22.70 -13.05 -20.07
N ARG A 36 -21.76 -13.34 -20.99
CA ARG A 36 -22.01 -14.17 -22.17
C ARG A 36 -21.46 -15.60 -22.04
N ASN A 37 -20.89 -15.95 -20.89
CA ASN A 37 -20.33 -17.27 -20.66
C ASN A 37 -21.45 -18.23 -20.23
N PRO A 38 -21.71 -19.33 -20.96
CA PRO A 38 -22.76 -20.28 -20.59
C PRO A 38 -22.50 -20.99 -19.26
N ASN A 39 -21.27 -20.96 -18.76
CA ASN A 39 -20.86 -21.59 -17.50
C ASN A 39 -20.77 -20.60 -16.33
N LEU A 40 -21.28 -19.36 -16.47
CA LEU A 40 -21.20 -18.33 -15.42
C LEU A 40 -21.63 -18.85 -14.04
N MET A 41 -22.81 -19.49 -13.96
CA MET A 41 -23.34 -20.02 -12.69
C MET A 41 -22.43 -21.10 -12.08
N ALA A 42 -21.86 -21.97 -12.91
CA ALA A 42 -20.94 -23.00 -12.44
C ALA A 42 -19.62 -22.39 -11.92
N ILE A 43 -19.12 -21.34 -12.59
CA ILE A 43 -17.93 -20.60 -12.16
C ILE A 43 -18.17 -19.89 -10.83
N GLN A 44 -19.30 -19.17 -10.69
CA GLN A 44 -19.66 -18.49 -9.43
C GLN A 44 -19.81 -19.50 -8.28
N SER A 45 -20.45 -20.65 -8.54
CA SER A 45 -20.58 -21.72 -7.56
C SER A 45 -19.23 -22.30 -7.14
N ALA A 46 -18.31 -22.50 -8.10
CA ALA A 46 -16.96 -22.99 -7.83
C ALA A 46 -16.16 -21.98 -6.97
N ILE A 47 -16.21 -20.68 -7.28
CA ILE A 47 -15.58 -19.63 -6.46
C ILE A 47 -16.13 -19.66 -5.03
N GLY A 48 -17.45 -19.63 -4.87
CA GLY A 48 -18.08 -19.68 -3.55
C GLY A 48 -17.75 -20.96 -2.76
N ALA A 49 -17.68 -22.12 -3.43
CA ALA A 49 -17.26 -23.36 -2.81
C ALA A 49 -15.79 -23.32 -2.37
N THR A 50 -14.92 -22.77 -3.20
CA THR A 50 -13.49 -22.59 -2.91
C THR A 50 -13.26 -21.68 -1.70
N VAL A 51 -13.97 -20.56 -1.61
CA VAL A 51 -13.90 -19.64 -0.46
C VAL A 51 -14.36 -20.36 0.82
N ARG A 52 -15.48 -21.09 0.78
CA ARG A 52 -15.96 -21.85 1.95
C ARG A 52 -15.06 -22.99 2.37
N ALA A 53 -14.50 -23.73 1.39
CA ALA A 53 -13.58 -24.83 1.67
C ALA A 53 -12.21 -24.37 2.12
N GLY A 54 -11.84 -23.14 1.76
CA GLY A 54 -10.54 -22.59 2.04
C GLY A 54 -9.39 -23.27 1.29
N GLN A 55 -9.65 -23.95 0.20
CA GLN A 55 -8.65 -24.66 -0.61
C GLN A 55 -9.06 -24.68 -2.07
N GLY A 56 -8.06 -24.89 -2.96
CA GLY A 56 -8.30 -25.07 -4.37
C GLY A 56 -9.20 -26.27 -4.66
N LEU A 57 -10.09 -26.13 -5.63
CA LEU A 57 -11.04 -27.16 -6.03
C LEU A 57 -10.96 -27.40 -7.54
N SER A 58 -11.35 -28.61 -7.94
CA SER A 58 -11.58 -28.96 -9.34
C SER A 58 -13.00 -29.53 -9.49
N SER A 59 -13.73 -29.02 -10.46
CA SER A 59 -15.10 -29.47 -10.76
C SER A 59 -15.34 -29.54 -12.26
N ILE A 60 -16.30 -30.34 -12.66
CA ILE A 60 -16.70 -30.47 -14.06
C ILE A 60 -18.02 -29.71 -14.26
N THR A 61 -18.15 -29.04 -15.40
CA THR A 61 -19.38 -28.30 -15.74
C THR A 61 -20.57 -29.27 -15.91
N PRO A 62 -21.82 -28.78 -15.73
CA PRO A 62 -23.00 -29.63 -15.83
C PRO A 62 -23.14 -30.38 -17.17
N LYS A 63 -22.56 -29.86 -18.24
CA LYS A 63 -22.55 -30.53 -19.57
C LYS A 63 -21.41 -31.54 -19.75
N ASN A 64 -20.56 -31.71 -18.73
CA ASN A 64 -19.36 -32.57 -18.74
C ASN A 64 -18.38 -32.27 -19.89
N ASP A 65 -18.34 -31.03 -20.36
CA ASP A 65 -17.49 -30.61 -21.49
C ASP A 65 -16.31 -29.73 -21.05
N ARG A 66 -16.30 -29.28 -19.80
CA ARG A 66 -15.26 -28.41 -19.25
C ARG A 66 -14.91 -28.76 -17.82
N VAL A 67 -13.66 -28.49 -17.46
CA VAL A 67 -13.21 -28.48 -16.07
C VAL A 67 -13.06 -27.04 -15.59
N ILE A 68 -13.48 -26.77 -14.34
CA ILE A 68 -13.24 -25.54 -13.62
C ILE A 68 -12.21 -25.87 -12.53
N ARG A 69 -11.06 -25.20 -12.55
CA ARG A 69 -10.04 -25.29 -11.49
C ARG A 69 -9.97 -23.97 -10.77
N THR A 70 -9.86 -24.03 -9.46
CA THR A 70 -9.75 -22.85 -8.59
C THR A 70 -8.57 -22.98 -7.64
N GLU A 71 -7.96 -21.84 -7.29
CA GLU A 71 -6.88 -21.75 -6.30
C GLU A 71 -7.14 -20.56 -5.39
N VAL A 72 -6.91 -20.71 -4.09
CA VAL A 72 -7.13 -19.64 -3.11
C VAL A 72 -5.95 -18.67 -3.08
N VAL A 73 -6.26 -17.40 -2.85
CA VAL A 73 -5.29 -16.37 -2.45
C VAL A 73 -5.56 -16.05 -0.99
N ARG A 74 -4.73 -16.59 -0.11
CA ARG A 74 -4.93 -16.55 1.34
C ARG A 74 -3.84 -15.77 2.04
N MET A 75 -4.24 -14.84 2.90
CA MET A 75 -3.36 -14.11 3.81
C MET A 75 -2.86 -15.01 4.95
N SER A 76 -1.75 -14.63 5.60
CA SER A 76 -1.17 -15.36 6.74
C SER A 76 -2.11 -15.49 7.94
N ASP A 77 -3.08 -14.57 8.11
CA ASP A 77 -4.14 -14.64 9.12
C ASP A 77 -5.30 -15.59 8.75
N GLY A 78 -5.18 -16.30 7.63
CA GLY A 78 -6.18 -17.27 7.15
C GLY A 78 -7.29 -16.66 6.28
N ARG A 79 -7.43 -15.34 6.21
CA ARG A 79 -8.44 -14.67 5.39
C ARG A 79 -8.17 -14.89 3.91
N ILE A 80 -9.23 -15.21 3.15
CA ILE A 80 -9.13 -15.36 1.70
C ILE A 80 -9.41 -14.00 1.07
N HIS A 81 -8.45 -13.48 0.30
CA HIS A 81 -8.55 -12.21 -0.41
C HIS A 81 -9.11 -12.40 -1.82
N GLY A 82 -8.85 -13.56 -2.41
CA GLY A 82 -9.31 -13.85 -3.75
C GLY A 82 -9.19 -15.31 -4.15
N VAL A 83 -9.65 -15.58 -5.35
CA VAL A 83 -9.63 -16.89 -5.97
C VAL A 83 -9.13 -16.74 -7.40
N HIS A 84 -8.12 -17.53 -7.79
CA HIS A 84 -7.87 -17.79 -9.19
C HIS A 84 -8.89 -18.82 -9.71
N VAL A 85 -9.46 -18.57 -10.86
CA VAL A 85 -10.35 -19.51 -11.54
C VAL A 85 -9.94 -19.67 -13.00
N TRP A 86 -9.87 -20.92 -13.44
CA TRP A 86 -9.64 -21.31 -14.83
C TRP A 86 -10.74 -22.24 -15.29
N ILE A 87 -11.17 -22.09 -16.54
CA ILE A 87 -12.11 -22.99 -17.19
C ILE A 87 -11.57 -23.39 -18.55
N GLY A 88 -11.46 -24.67 -18.79
CA GLY A 88 -10.94 -25.21 -20.05
C GLY A 88 -11.48 -26.58 -20.40
N PRO A 89 -11.07 -27.16 -21.55
CA PRO A 89 -11.36 -28.54 -21.91
C PRO A 89 -10.82 -29.51 -20.87
N LEU A 90 -11.42 -30.72 -20.79
CA LEU A 90 -11.06 -31.73 -19.80
C LEU A 90 -9.62 -32.26 -19.96
N ASP A 91 -9.14 -32.27 -21.18
CA ASP A 91 -7.83 -32.81 -21.60
C ASP A 91 -6.73 -31.74 -21.69
N VAL A 92 -7.02 -30.48 -21.31
CA VAL A 92 -6.09 -29.38 -21.38
C VAL A 92 -5.65 -28.96 -19.96
N GLU A 93 -4.34 -28.95 -19.73
CA GLU A 93 -3.79 -28.37 -18.50
C GLU A 93 -3.82 -26.85 -18.56
N PRO A 94 -4.15 -26.17 -17.44
CA PRO A 94 -4.13 -24.72 -17.38
C PRO A 94 -2.72 -24.16 -17.60
N PRO A 95 -2.60 -22.99 -18.25
CA PRO A 95 -1.30 -22.35 -18.41
C PRO A 95 -0.74 -21.88 -17.06
N PRO A 96 0.56 -21.58 -16.97
CA PRO A 96 1.13 -20.90 -15.80
C PRO A 96 0.35 -19.61 -15.49
N ARG A 97 0.23 -19.28 -14.23
CA ARG A 97 -0.44 -18.06 -13.76
C ARG A 97 0.48 -17.20 -12.92
N PRO A 98 0.29 -15.86 -12.90
CA PRO A 98 0.91 -15.02 -11.89
C PRO A 98 0.49 -15.48 -10.49
N ILE A 99 1.42 -15.46 -9.54
CA ILE A 99 1.12 -15.80 -8.15
C ILE A 99 0.81 -14.49 -7.42
N PRO A 100 -0.45 -14.26 -6.97
CA PRO A 100 -0.80 -13.07 -6.23
C PRO A 100 -0.23 -13.13 -4.82
N GLY A 101 0.23 -11.99 -4.33
CA GLY A 101 0.66 -11.79 -2.96
C GLY A 101 -0.40 -11.04 -2.17
N PRO A 102 -1.11 -11.70 -1.24
CA PRO A 102 -2.00 -10.98 -0.35
C PRO A 102 -1.21 -10.21 0.70
N LEU A 103 -1.75 -9.05 1.09
CA LEU A 103 -1.20 -8.17 2.13
C LEU A 103 -2.33 -7.48 2.89
N LYS A 104 -1.97 -6.91 4.05
CA LYS A 104 -2.89 -6.20 4.92
C LYS A 104 -2.21 -4.93 5.45
N TRP A 105 -2.90 -3.80 5.36
CA TRP A 105 -2.53 -2.55 6.03
C TRP A 105 -3.51 -2.25 7.16
N ASP A 106 -3.02 -2.18 8.37
CA ASP A 106 -3.74 -1.58 9.48
C ASP A 106 -3.61 -0.06 9.37
N LEU A 107 -4.65 0.58 8.85
CA LEU A 107 -4.66 2.02 8.62
C LEU A 107 -4.82 2.81 9.93
N THR A 108 -5.38 2.19 10.97
CA THR A 108 -5.47 2.78 12.30
C THR A 108 -4.09 2.88 12.93
N ASN A 109 -3.34 1.78 12.93
CA ASN A 109 -2.04 1.69 13.58
C ASN A 109 -0.84 2.00 12.65
N GLY A 110 -1.05 2.11 11.33
CA GLY A 110 0.00 2.40 10.36
C GLY A 110 0.98 1.25 10.13
N VAL A 111 0.49 0.02 10.25
CA VAL A 111 1.29 -1.21 10.16
C VAL A 111 0.92 -1.99 8.91
N ALA A 112 1.93 -2.40 8.16
CA ALA A 112 1.82 -3.32 7.03
C ALA A 112 2.17 -4.76 7.44
N THR A 113 1.43 -5.70 6.88
CA THR A 113 1.70 -7.14 6.97
C THR A 113 1.59 -7.72 5.58
N ASP A 114 2.65 -8.38 5.15
CA ASP A 114 2.81 -8.94 3.82
C ASP A 114 2.92 -10.45 3.82
N THR A 115 2.84 -11.03 2.63
CA THR A 115 3.37 -12.37 2.34
C THR A 115 4.69 -12.24 1.58
N ALA A 116 5.47 -13.30 1.53
CA ALA A 116 6.70 -13.32 0.72
C ALA A 116 6.42 -13.05 -0.77
N GLU A 117 5.26 -13.52 -1.25
CA GLU A 117 4.78 -13.27 -2.61
C GLU A 117 4.46 -11.80 -2.84
N SER A 118 3.83 -11.13 -1.87
CA SER A 118 3.53 -9.70 -1.95
C SER A 118 4.82 -8.88 -2.05
N ILE A 119 5.78 -9.14 -1.18
CA ILE A 119 7.11 -8.50 -1.19
C ILE A 119 7.79 -8.71 -2.54
N ARG A 120 7.82 -9.95 -3.05
CA ARG A 120 8.42 -10.28 -4.36
C ARG A 120 7.71 -9.56 -5.50
N ASN A 121 6.39 -9.52 -5.48
CA ASN A 121 5.60 -8.85 -6.52
C ASN A 121 5.82 -7.34 -6.53
N SER A 122 6.00 -6.72 -5.36
CA SER A 122 6.32 -5.29 -5.23
C SER A 122 7.75 -4.93 -5.65
N GLY A 123 8.57 -5.91 -5.99
CA GLY A 123 9.96 -5.69 -6.40
C GLY A 123 10.96 -5.63 -5.24
N MET A 124 10.53 -5.85 -4.03
CA MET A 124 11.38 -5.95 -2.85
C MET A 124 12.01 -7.35 -2.71
N ASN A 125 13.09 -7.47 -1.95
CA ASN A 125 13.74 -8.75 -1.72
C ASN A 125 13.07 -9.52 -0.55
N PRO A 126 12.34 -10.62 -0.82
CA PRO A 126 11.63 -11.37 0.23
C PRO A 126 12.57 -12.10 1.22
N GLU A 127 13.88 -12.16 0.95
CA GLU A 127 14.86 -12.76 1.86
C GLU A 127 15.35 -11.78 2.93
N THR A 128 15.23 -10.48 2.67
CA THR A 128 15.71 -9.42 3.59
C THR A 128 14.59 -8.62 4.22
N GLU A 129 13.44 -8.54 3.57
CA GLU A 129 12.30 -7.77 4.05
C GLU A 129 11.46 -8.56 5.06
N ALA A 130 11.11 -7.91 6.16
CA ALA A 130 10.17 -8.48 7.12
C ALA A 130 8.76 -8.58 6.53
N THR A 131 8.04 -9.65 6.83
CA THR A 131 6.64 -9.82 6.41
C THR A 131 5.63 -9.21 7.37
N HIS A 132 6.03 -8.88 8.60
CA HIS A 132 5.15 -8.40 9.67
C HIS A 132 5.72 -7.15 10.34
N GLY A 133 4.83 -6.28 10.81
CA GLY A 133 5.23 -5.13 11.62
C GLY A 133 5.97 -4.03 10.83
N ARG A 134 5.83 -4.00 9.51
CA ARG A 134 6.46 -2.99 8.67
C ARG A 134 5.71 -1.66 8.80
N ALA A 135 6.42 -0.55 8.70
CA ALA A 135 5.78 0.75 8.58
C ALA A 135 5.08 0.86 7.21
N PHE A 136 3.94 1.52 7.16
CA PHE A 136 3.22 1.76 5.89
C PHE A 136 4.11 2.38 4.81
N ALA A 137 5.04 3.27 5.22
CA ALA A 137 5.99 3.91 4.31
C ALA A 137 7.02 2.95 3.69
N ASP A 138 7.26 1.77 4.28
CA ASP A 138 8.11 0.73 3.71
C ASP A 138 7.43 -0.04 2.57
N ASP A 139 6.10 0.04 2.49
CA ASP A 139 5.30 -0.75 1.55
C ASP A 139 4.99 -0.04 0.24
N LEU A 140 5.11 1.27 0.22
CA LEU A 140 4.93 2.06 -1.00
C LEU A 140 6.23 2.13 -1.80
N PRO A 141 6.15 2.14 -3.15
CA PRO A 141 7.33 2.36 -3.98
C PRO A 141 8.05 3.64 -3.58
N THR A 142 9.30 3.51 -3.13
CA THR A 142 9.96 4.59 -2.37
C THR A 142 10.41 5.77 -3.20
N ARG A 143 10.61 5.64 -4.50
CA ARG A 143 11.23 6.71 -5.29
C ARG A 143 10.42 7.16 -6.49
N ASP A 144 9.74 6.25 -7.15
CA ASP A 144 9.01 6.57 -8.37
C ASP A 144 7.64 7.15 -8.06
N LEU A 145 7.29 8.28 -8.69
CA LEU A 145 5.95 8.84 -8.64
C LEU A 145 5.05 8.11 -9.64
N ASN A 146 4.09 7.37 -9.13
CA ASN A 146 3.13 6.64 -9.93
C ASN A 146 1.76 7.35 -9.95
N ALA A 147 1.11 7.36 -11.11
CA ALA A 147 -0.19 8.03 -11.27
C ALA A 147 -1.30 7.48 -10.33
N GLY A 148 -1.22 6.18 -9.96
CA GLY A 148 -2.16 5.57 -9.02
C GLY A 148 -1.85 5.83 -7.55
N GLU A 149 -0.68 6.34 -7.22
CA GLU A 149 -0.18 6.49 -5.85
C GLU A 149 -0.93 7.56 -5.05
N THR A 150 -1.34 8.63 -5.72
CA THR A 150 -2.14 9.71 -5.10
C THR A 150 -3.40 9.15 -4.43
N LYS A 151 -4.10 8.22 -5.10
CA LYS A 151 -5.30 7.57 -4.53
C LYS A 151 -4.99 6.71 -3.32
N VAL A 152 -3.86 5.99 -3.32
CA VAL A 152 -3.42 5.19 -2.17
C VAL A 152 -3.11 6.08 -0.98
N LEU A 153 -2.35 7.16 -1.19
CA LEU A 153 -2.01 8.13 -0.16
C LEU A 153 -3.27 8.83 0.38
N SER A 154 -4.20 9.21 -0.51
CA SER A 154 -5.48 9.80 -0.12
C SER A 154 -6.32 8.83 0.72
N MET A 155 -6.35 7.56 0.35
CA MET A 155 -7.02 6.51 1.11
C MET A 155 -6.37 6.26 2.47
N ALA A 156 -5.06 6.42 2.59
CA ALA A 156 -4.35 6.31 3.87
C ALA A 156 -4.60 7.50 4.81
N ILE A 157 -4.86 8.71 4.25
CA ILE A 157 -5.15 9.95 5.00
C ILE A 157 -6.62 10.03 5.41
N LYS A 158 -7.53 9.65 4.50
CA LYS A 158 -8.99 9.63 4.71
C LYS A 158 -9.52 8.23 4.44
N PRO A 159 -9.18 7.26 5.28
CA PRO A 159 -9.67 5.91 5.09
C PRO A 159 -11.17 5.85 5.42
N GLU A 160 -11.95 5.28 4.51
CA GLU A 160 -13.39 5.06 4.69
C GLU A 160 -13.70 3.60 4.39
N ALA A 161 -14.50 2.97 5.24
CA ALA A 161 -14.96 1.61 4.99
C ALA A 161 -15.75 1.55 3.68
N GLY A 162 -15.47 0.53 2.87
CA GLY A 162 -16.04 0.38 1.53
C GLY A 162 -15.18 0.97 0.41
N ASN A 163 -14.17 1.78 0.72
CA ASN A 163 -13.23 2.28 -0.29
C ASN A 163 -12.51 1.13 -0.98
N THR A 164 -12.40 1.22 -2.30
CA THR A 164 -11.70 0.25 -3.13
C THR A 164 -10.74 0.94 -4.07
N LEU A 165 -9.64 0.26 -4.36
CA LEU A 165 -8.67 0.68 -5.35
C LEU A 165 -8.29 -0.50 -6.23
N CYS A 166 -8.17 -0.28 -7.54
CA CYS A 166 -7.53 -1.20 -8.46
C CYS A 166 -6.66 -0.40 -9.43
N THR A 167 -5.38 -0.71 -9.49
CA THR A 167 -4.41 0.08 -10.26
C THR A 167 -3.22 -0.77 -10.68
N THR A 168 -2.34 -0.17 -11.48
CA THR A 168 -1.01 -0.73 -11.81
C THR A 168 0.06 0.29 -11.47
N TRP A 169 1.23 -0.22 -11.05
CA TRP A 169 2.41 0.58 -10.78
C TRP A 169 3.60 0.07 -11.60
N ASP A 170 4.35 0.99 -12.17
CA ASP A 170 5.67 0.70 -12.73
C ASP A 170 6.71 1.02 -11.66
N VAL A 171 7.50 0.03 -11.30
CA VAL A 171 8.56 0.16 -10.30
C VAL A 171 9.83 -0.52 -10.78
N THR A 172 10.96 -0.18 -10.17
CA THR A 172 12.24 -0.88 -10.37
C THR A 172 12.43 -1.86 -9.21
N ASP A 173 12.67 -3.14 -9.51
CA ASP A 173 12.87 -4.13 -8.47
C ASP A 173 14.27 -4.01 -7.83
N PHE A 174 14.50 -4.79 -6.76
CA PHE A 174 15.76 -4.79 -6.03
C PHE A 174 16.99 -5.24 -6.86
N ARG A 175 16.78 -5.77 -8.06
CA ARG A 175 17.82 -6.14 -9.04
C ARG A 175 18.05 -5.06 -10.08
N GLY A 176 17.27 -3.98 -10.06
CA GLY A 176 17.31 -2.92 -11.05
C GLY A 176 16.44 -3.16 -12.28
N GLU A 177 15.61 -4.20 -12.29
CA GLU A 177 14.76 -4.53 -13.43
C GLU A 177 13.41 -3.78 -13.36
N PRO A 178 12.95 -3.16 -14.46
CA PRO A 178 11.65 -2.52 -14.51
C PRO A 178 10.53 -3.58 -14.50
N ILE A 179 9.55 -3.42 -13.64
CA ILE A 179 8.42 -4.31 -13.49
C ILE A 179 7.12 -3.53 -13.40
N THR A 180 6.01 -4.15 -13.80
CA THR A 180 4.67 -3.62 -13.59
C THR A 180 3.94 -4.48 -12.56
N VAL A 181 3.40 -3.84 -11.55
CA VAL A 181 2.67 -4.48 -10.45
C VAL A 181 1.20 -4.13 -10.55
N GLY A 182 0.33 -5.13 -10.69
CA GLY A 182 -1.10 -4.97 -10.50
C GLY A 182 -1.43 -5.00 -9.01
N PHE A 183 -2.37 -4.18 -8.59
CA PHE A 183 -2.75 -4.02 -7.20
C PHE A 183 -4.25 -3.82 -7.05
N VAL A 184 -4.85 -4.49 -6.08
CA VAL A 184 -6.24 -4.28 -5.66
C VAL A 184 -6.30 -4.18 -4.15
N ALA A 185 -7.13 -3.27 -3.64
CA ALA A 185 -7.32 -3.06 -2.21
C ALA A 185 -8.78 -2.75 -1.88
N ARG A 186 -9.19 -3.15 -0.68
CA ARG A 186 -10.50 -2.86 -0.08
C ARG A 186 -10.34 -2.52 1.39
N VAL A 187 -11.00 -1.45 1.84
CA VAL A 187 -11.00 -1.00 3.22
C VAL A 187 -12.28 -1.45 3.93
N ALA A 188 -12.13 -2.01 5.12
CA ALA A 188 -13.24 -2.39 5.99
C ALA A 188 -12.87 -2.21 7.47
N PHE A 189 -13.87 -2.09 8.34
CA PHE A 189 -13.66 -2.25 9.77
C PHE A 189 -13.50 -3.73 10.11
N GLU A 190 -12.52 -4.05 10.92
CA GLU A 190 -12.26 -5.40 11.44
C GLU A 190 -11.89 -5.31 12.92
N PRO A 191 -12.43 -6.18 13.78
CA PRO A 191 -12.02 -6.26 15.18
C PRO A 191 -10.60 -6.83 15.27
N ASP A 192 -9.80 -6.32 16.19
CA ASP A 192 -8.56 -6.94 16.64
C ASP A 192 -8.82 -7.96 17.76
N ASP A 193 -7.75 -8.49 18.35
CA ASP A 193 -7.82 -9.56 19.35
C ASP A 193 -8.51 -9.12 20.66
N ASP A 194 -8.56 -7.84 20.98
CA ASP A 194 -9.25 -7.28 22.15
C ASP A 194 -10.66 -6.75 21.82
N GLY A 195 -11.10 -6.87 20.57
CA GLY A 195 -12.41 -6.47 20.10
C GLY A 195 -12.51 -5.00 19.69
N THR A 196 -11.40 -4.26 19.68
CA THR A 196 -11.35 -2.89 19.15
C THR A 196 -11.47 -2.91 17.63
N GLU A 197 -12.38 -2.12 17.06
CA GLU A 197 -12.53 -2.01 15.62
C GLU A 197 -11.43 -1.15 15.01
N ASN A 198 -10.61 -1.78 14.18
CA ASN A 198 -9.58 -1.13 13.39
C ASN A 198 -10.00 -1.01 11.93
N LEU A 199 -9.55 0.05 11.29
CA LEU A 199 -9.76 0.24 9.85
C LEU A 199 -8.64 -0.47 9.10
N ILE A 200 -9.00 -1.57 8.45
CA ILE A 200 -8.09 -2.48 7.78
C ILE A 200 -8.27 -2.36 6.25
N CYS A 201 -7.16 -2.22 5.56
CA CYS A 201 -7.10 -2.35 4.12
C CYS A 201 -6.52 -3.71 3.75
N ARG A 202 -7.34 -4.58 3.17
CA ARG A 202 -6.90 -5.86 2.60
C ARG A 202 -6.63 -5.72 1.13
N ALA A 203 -5.51 -6.24 0.68
CA ALA A 203 -5.05 -6.06 -0.68
C ALA A 203 -4.43 -7.34 -1.26
N MET A 204 -4.27 -7.33 -2.57
CA MET A 204 -3.47 -8.32 -3.32
C MET A 204 -2.67 -7.58 -4.39
N ASN A 205 -1.46 -8.02 -4.63
CA ASN A 205 -0.65 -7.59 -5.76
C ASN A 205 -0.23 -8.79 -6.62
N TRP A 206 0.11 -8.52 -7.87
CA TRP A 206 0.61 -9.53 -8.82
C TRP A 206 1.53 -8.88 -9.86
N ARG A 207 2.37 -9.69 -10.49
CA ARG A 207 3.12 -9.24 -11.66
C ARG A 207 2.16 -9.05 -12.83
N SER A 208 2.06 -7.84 -13.33
CA SER A 208 1.18 -7.44 -14.43
C SER A 208 1.97 -7.22 -15.70
N GLU A 209 1.32 -7.38 -16.84
CA GLU A 209 1.84 -6.89 -18.10
C GLU A 209 1.63 -5.38 -18.19
N ARG A 210 2.60 -4.70 -18.78
CA ARG A 210 2.49 -3.28 -19.06
C ARG A 210 1.43 -3.07 -20.15
N GLU A 211 0.37 -2.34 -19.86
CA GLU A 211 -0.62 -1.97 -20.86
C GLU A 211 -0.08 -0.82 -21.71
N GLY A 212 0.10 -1.08 -23.03
CA GLY A 212 0.44 -0.06 -24.02
C GLY A 212 1.92 0.29 -24.14
N THR A 213 2.25 1.08 -25.17
CA THR A 213 3.53 1.76 -25.26
C THR A 213 3.65 2.70 -24.07
N ALA A 214 4.75 2.57 -23.33
CA ALA A 214 5.06 3.46 -22.21
C ALA A 214 4.77 4.92 -22.64
N VAL A 215 3.62 5.45 -22.21
CA VAL A 215 3.54 6.89 -22.04
C VAL A 215 4.62 7.16 -21.01
N ALA A 216 5.69 7.83 -21.44
CA ALA A 216 6.74 8.23 -20.54
C ALA A 216 6.02 8.88 -19.35
N ALA A 217 6.02 8.18 -18.19
CA ALA A 217 5.49 8.74 -16.96
C ALA A 217 6.07 10.15 -16.88
N ASP A 218 5.28 11.10 -16.40
CA ASP A 218 5.69 12.50 -16.41
C ASP A 218 6.95 12.66 -15.56
N TYR A 219 8.10 12.35 -16.19
CA TYR A 219 9.43 12.46 -15.56
C TYR A 219 9.73 13.90 -15.12
N LEU A 220 8.87 14.87 -15.47
CA LEU A 220 9.09 16.26 -15.08
C LEU A 220 8.92 16.44 -13.58
N ALA A 221 7.88 15.87 -12.98
CA ALA A 221 7.66 15.94 -11.53
C ALA A 221 8.83 15.27 -10.78
N GLN A 222 9.27 14.09 -11.22
CA GLN A 222 10.42 13.41 -10.64
C GLN A 222 11.70 14.23 -10.82
N ARG A 223 11.97 14.77 -12.01
CA ARG A 223 13.13 15.63 -12.28
C ARG A 223 13.12 16.90 -11.43
N ILE A 224 11.95 17.50 -11.21
CA ILE A 224 11.82 18.65 -10.31
C ILE A 224 12.16 18.25 -8.87
N LEU A 225 11.63 17.13 -8.39
CA LEU A 225 11.95 16.61 -7.07
C LEU A 225 13.46 16.35 -6.92
N ASP A 226 14.06 15.68 -7.89
CA ASP A 226 15.50 15.38 -7.91
C ASP A 226 16.33 16.68 -7.92
N GLY A 227 15.93 17.66 -8.72
CA GLY A 227 16.59 18.97 -8.81
C GLY A 227 16.45 19.82 -7.54
N LEU A 228 15.45 19.56 -6.71
CA LEU A 228 15.25 20.20 -5.40
C LEU A 228 15.92 19.45 -4.24
N ALA A 229 16.48 18.26 -4.50
CA ALA A 229 17.18 17.49 -3.48
C ALA A 229 18.42 18.24 -2.97
N ARG A 230 18.64 18.21 -1.66
CA ARG A 230 19.79 18.85 -1.01
C ARG A 230 20.50 17.86 -0.11
N PRO A 231 21.83 17.79 -0.11
CA PRO A 231 22.56 16.94 0.80
C PRO A 231 22.16 17.18 2.27
N GLY A 232 21.92 16.11 3.01
CA GLY A 232 21.52 16.18 4.43
C GLY A 232 20.09 16.65 4.69
N VAL A 233 19.26 16.81 3.65
CA VAL A 233 17.82 17.06 3.75
C VAL A 233 17.07 15.84 3.25
N HIS A 234 16.15 15.32 4.07
CA HIS A 234 15.35 14.13 3.76
C HIS A 234 13.89 14.53 3.66
N ARG A 235 13.29 14.34 2.49
CA ARG A 235 11.89 14.74 2.24
C ARG A 235 10.97 13.54 2.30
N ALA A 236 9.79 13.77 2.85
CA ALA A 236 8.76 12.75 3.00
C ALA A 236 7.35 13.33 2.91
N LEU A 237 6.36 12.48 2.67
CA LEU A 237 4.95 12.79 2.82
C LEU A 237 4.45 12.25 4.16
N VAL A 238 3.69 13.07 4.89
CA VAL A 238 3.09 12.71 6.17
C VAL A 238 1.61 13.04 6.21
N ASP A 239 0.85 12.24 6.93
CA ASP A 239 -0.50 12.60 7.36
C ASP A 239 -0.40 13.54 8.56
N LEU A 240 -0.98 14.71 8.43
CA LEU A 240 -0.85 15.78 9.42
C LEU A 240 -1.78 15.64 10.61
N LYS A 241 -2.78 14.77 10.55
CA LYS A 241 -3.69 14.54 11.68
C LYS A 241 -3.00 13.76 12.80
N ASN A 242 -2.18 12.78 12.43
CA ASN A 242 -1.53 11.85 13.34
C ASN A 242 -0.01 11.77 13.16
N TRP A 243 0.58 12.63 12.31
CA TRP A 243 2.00 12.67 12.01
C TRP A 243 2.54 11.33 11.47
N LYS A 244 1.68 10.54 10.83
CA LYS A 244 2.05 9.28 10.22
C LYS A 244 2.88 9.52 8.96
N LEU A 245 4.05 8.90 8.90
CA LEU A 245 4.85 8.86 7.68
C LEU A 245 4.13 8.01 6.62
N LEU A 246 3.89 8.59 5.47
CA LEU A 246 3.21 7.94 4.35
C LEU A 246 4.20 7.44 3.31
N LYS A 247 5.22 8.25 2.98
CA LYS A 247 6.20 7.93 1.95
C LYS A 247 7.45 8.78 2.08
N TRP A 248 8.61 8.16 1.88
CA TRP A 248 9.86 8.87 1.63
C TRP A 248 9.96 9.28 0.16
N LEU A 249 10.39 10.50 -0.11
CA LEU A 249 10.70 11.02 -1.45
C LEU A 249 12.22 10.98 -1.72
N ASP A 250 13.02 10.98 -0.67
CA ASP A 250 14.47 10.83 -0.67
C ASP A 250 14.85 9.57 0.12
N GLU A 251 16.15 9.29 0.29
CA GLU A 251 16.61 8.29 1.24
C GLU A 251 16.06 8.59 2.64
N PRO A 252 15.61 7.58 3.38
CA PRO A 252 15.13 7.74 4.74
C PRO A 252 16.13 8.49 5.63
N ALA A 253 15.62 9.38 6.49
CA ALA A 253 16.46 10.10 7.44
C ALA A 253 17.06 9.12 8.47
N PRO A 254 18.40 9.07 8.61
CA PRO A 254 19.05 8.07 9.46
C PRO A 254 19.06 8.45 10.94
N PHE A 255 18.64 9.66 11.28
CA PHE A 255 18.83 10.26 12.59
C PHE A 255 17.60 10.21 13.49
N PHE A 256 16.52 9.51 13.08
CA PHE A 256 15.39 9.20 13.96
C PHE A 256 14.72 7.88 13.60
N ASP A 257 14.05 7.29 14.57
CA ASP A 257 13.30 6.05 14.38
C ASP A 257 11.92 6.32 13.76
N TRP A 258 11.83 6.20 12.44
CA TRP A 258 10.59 6.38 11.69
C TRP A 258 9.77 5.09 11.51
N ARG A 259 10.37 3.93 11.83
CA ARG A 259 9.73 2.62 11.68
C ARG A 259 8.88 2.20 12.88
N SER A 260 9.08 2.83 14.04
CA SER A 260 8.26 2.55 15.22
C SER A 260 6.78 2.75 14.92
N SER A 261 5.99 1.70 15.11
CA SER A 261 4.55 1.69 14.85
C SER A 261 3.79 2.63 15.78
N ASN A 262 2.60 3.05 15.36
CA ASN A 262 1.66 3.74 16.25
C ASN A 262 1.32 2.83 17.45
N GLY A 263 1.34 3.38 18.67
CA GLY A 263 1.21 2.61 19.91
C GLY A 263 2.54 2.29 20.59
N GLY A 264 3.66 2.52 19.88
CA GLY A 264 4.99 2.56 20.48
C GLY A 264 5.23 3.85 21.27
N PRO A 265 6.41 3.99 21.88
CA PRO A 265 6.77 5.20 22.61
C PRO A 265 6.71 6.44 21.73
N ALA A 266 6.42 7.60 22.35
CA ALA A 266 6.28 8.88 21.64
C ALA A 266 7.49 9.16 20.74
N ARG A 267 7.24 9.53 19.48
CA ARG A 267 8.30 9.85 18.50
C ARG A 267 8.88 11.25 18.70
N VAL A 268 8.08 12.15 19.25
CA VAL A 268 8.47 13.53 19.58
C VAL A 268 8.54 13.64 21.09
N HIS A 269 9.55 14.35 21.60
CA HIS A 269 9.72 14.53 23.02
C HIS A 269 8.47 15.18 23.64
N PRO A 270 7.94 14.66 24.78
CA PRO A 270 6.68 15.14 25.37
C PRO A 270 6.64 16.65 25.62
N THR A 271 7.76 17.26 26.00
CA THR A 271 7.83 18.71 26.24
C THR A 271 7.71 19.55 24.97
N ASP A 272 7.93 18.95 23.77
CA ASP A 272 7.81 19.65 22.50
C ASP A 272 6.37 19.63 21.95
N ALA A 273 5.42 19.04 22.67
CA ALA A 273 4.00 18.96 22.27
C ALA A 273 3.39 20.34 21.95
N ARG A 274 3.83 21.40 22.67
CA ARG A 274 3.42 22.79 22.39
C ARG A 274 3.86 23.27 21.01
N HIS A 275 5.08 22.91 20.57
CA HIS A 275 5.58 23.23 19.23
C HIS A 275 4.79 22.51 18.15
N MET A 276 4.45 21.25 18.37
CA MET A 276 3.59 20.49 17.47
C MET A 276 2.19 21.10 17.36
N ALA A 277 1.58 21.51 18.48
CA ALA A 277 0.28 22.17 18.48
C ALA A 277 0.31 23.49 17.70
N ARG A 278 1.37 24.30 17.87
CA ARG A 278 1.60 25.51 17.08
C ARG A 278 1.73 25.18 15.59
N MET A 279 2.59 24.22 15.23
CA MET A 279 2.78 23.80 13.84
C MET A 279 1.48 23.34 13.20
N THR A 280 0.64 22.60 13.92
CA THR A 280 -0.67 22.16 13.44
C THR A 280 -1.59 23.34 13.11
N THR A 281 -1.55 24.39 13.93
CA THR A 281 -2.32 25.62 13.70
C THR A 281 -1.77 26.42 12.51
N GLU A 282 -0.45 26.62 12.45
CA GLU A 282 0.22 27.36 11.37
C GLU A 282 0.11 26.67 10.00
N PHE A 283 0.04 25.34 10.01
CA PHE A 283 -0.11 24.54 8.79
C PHE A 283 -1.38 24.88 7.99
N ALA A 284 -2.42 25.36 8.63
CA ALA A 284 -3.62 25.83 7.94
C ALA A 284 -3.30 26.98 6.95
N SER A 285 -2.25 27.77 7.22
CA SER A 285 -1.77 28.85 6.33
C SER A 285 -0.78 28.42 5.24
N GLY A 286 -0.42 27.12 5.18
CA GLY A 286 0.33 26.53 4.08
C GLY A 286 1.75 26.04 4.42
N MET A 287 2.44 26.63 5.38
CA MET A 287 3.80 26.25 5.77
C MET A 287 4.03 26.45 7.27
N THR A 288 4.80 25.57 7.86
CA THR A 288 5.31 25.73 9.24
C THR A 288 6.71 25.13 9.36
N ALA A 289 7.47 25.57 10.36
CA ALA A 289 8.78 25.03 10.67
C ALA A 289 9.07 25.09 12.18
N ALA A 290 9.79 24.10 12.69
CA ALA A 290 10.27 24.06 14.07
C ALA A 290 11.49 23.14 14.19
N VAL A 291 12.21 23.29 15.30
CA VAL A 291 13.13 22.27 15.80
C VAL A 291 12.38 21.46 16.86
N LEU A 292 12.32 20.14 16.66
CA LEU A 292 11.71 19.21 17.60
C LEU A 292 12.72 18.13 17.98
N ARG A 293 12.65 17.64 19.22
CA ARG A 293 13.42 16.47 19.62
C ARG A 293 12.68 15.22 19.20
N MET A 294 13.28 14.46 18.31
CA MET A 294 12.76 13.21 17.83
C MET A 294 13.56 12.02 18.37
N ARG A 295 12.87 10.90 18.59
CA ARG A 295 13.47 9.69 19.12
C ARG A 295 14.30 9.00 18.05
N ALA A 296 15.54 8.66 18.38
CA ALA A 296 16.42 7.84 17.55
C ALA A 296 16.24 6.34 17.85
N ALA A 297 16.84 5.49 17.02
CA ALA A 297 16.76 4.04 17.17
C ALA A 297 17.44 3.51 18.46
N ASP A 298 18.32 4.29 19.07
CA ASP A 298 18.97 4.00 20.34
C ASP A 298 18.20 4.57 21.56
N ASP A 299 16.95 4.99 21.33
CA ASP A 299 16.07 5.62 22.34
C ASP A 299 16.51 7.02 22.82
N SER A 300 17.57 7.59 22.27
CA SER A 300 17.99 8.96 22.56
C SER A 300 17.12 9.99 21.84
N TRP A 301 17.14 11.23 22.33
CA TRP A 301 16.41 12.36 21.75
C TRP A 301 17.34 13.28 20.98
N HIS A 302 17.09 13.43 19.68
CA HIS A 302 17.88 14.31 18.80
C HIS A 302 17.07 15.50 18.32
N PRO A 303 17.61 16.72 18.39
CA PRO A 303 16.97 17.88 17.78
C PRO A 303 17.02 17.75 16.26
N ILE A 304 15.88 17.92 15.62
CA ILE A 304 15.72 17.86 14.17
C ILE A 304 14.96 19.10 13.72
N HIS A 305 15.48 19.79 12.72
CA HIS A 305 14.76 20.86 12.05
C HIS A 305 13.77 20.28 11.06
N ILE A 306 12.50 20.60 11.24
CA ILE A 306 11.38 20.12 10.43
C ILE A 306 10.74 21.32 9.75
N THR A 307 10.62 21.26 8.42
CA THR A 307 9.80 22.19 7.64
C THR A 307 8.68 21.40 6.99
N ILE A 308 7.45 21.89 7.05
CA ILE A 308 6.28 21.24 6.47
C ILE A 308 5.57 22.21 5.54
N ASN A 309 5.36 21.79 4.30
CA ASN A 309 4.54 22.48 3.33
C ASN A 309 3.26 21.70 3.10
N ARG A 310 2.13 22.39 3.09
CA ARG A 310 0.83 21.76 2.76
C ARG A 310 0.75 21.50 1.27
N ILE A 311 0.44 20.28 0.91
CA ILE A 311 0.17 19.87 -0.47
C ILE A 311 -1.21 19.25 -0.57
N GLU A 312 -1.91 19.47 -1.67
CA GLU A 312 -3.18 18.81 -1.98
C GLU A 312 -2.90 17.60 -2.86
N LEU A 313 -3.30 16.42 -2.40
CA LEU A 313 -3.17 15.16 -3.15
C LEU A 313 -4.35 14.95 -4.08
N GLU A 314 -5.55 15.14 -3.55
CA GLU A 314 -6.83 15.12 -4.26
C GLU A 314 -7.72 16.25 -3.72
N PRO A 315 -8.75 16.70 -4.43
CA PRO A 315 -9.62 17.76 -3.97
C PRO A 315 -10.09 17.58 -2.52
N GLY A 316 -9.65 18.47 -1.63
CA GLY A 316 -9.95 18.44 -0.20
C GLY A 316 -9.18 17.40 0.61
N THR A 317 -8.18 16.72 0.06
CA THR A 317 -7.28 15.80 0.77
C THR A 317 -5.86 16.35 0.79
N PHE A 318 -5.36 16.64 1.99
CA PHE A 318 -4.08 17.32 2.17
C PHE A 318 -3.09 16.43 2.92
N ALA A 319 -1.84 16.50 2.48
CA ALA A 319 -0.66 15.91 3.15
C ALA A 319 0.36 17.00 3.49
N GLY A 320 1.27 16.67 4.37
CA GLY A 320 2.47 17.47 4.62
C GLY A 320 3.64 16.98 3.77
N LEU A 321 4.21 17.85 2.97
CA LEU A 321 5.53 17.64 2.38
C LEU A 321 6.55 18.11 3.43
N VAL A 322 7.16 17.16 4.09
CA VAL A 322 8.13 17.40 5.18
C VAL A 322 9.54 17.39 4.63
N ALA A 323 10.37 18.32 5.10
CA ALA A 323 11.82 18.29 4.93
C ALA A 323 12.48 18.22 6.32
N LEU A 324 13.28 17.20 6.52
CA LEU A 324 13.98 16.89 7.77
C LEU A 324 15.49 17.09 7.58
N ARG A 325 16.13 17.76 8.52
CA ARG A 325 17.59 17.93 8.57
C ARG A 325 18.09 18.13 9.98
N LEU A 326 19.37 17.98 10.19
CA LEU A 326 19.98 18.40 11.44
C LEU A 326 19.92 19.94 11.56
N PRO A 327 19.58 20.48 12.73
CA PRO A 327 19.55 21.92 12.96
C PRO A 327 20.96 22.49 13.13
N THR A 328 21.12 23.75 12.85
CA THR A 328 22.32 24.52 13.21
C THR A 328 22.34 24.86 14.72
N ALA A 329 23.51 25.16 15.27
CA ALA A 329 23.61 25.58 16.68
C ALA A 329 22.73 26.81 16.99
N ALA A 330 22.64 27.75 16.07
CA ALA A 330 21.78 28.93 16.23
C ALA A 330 20.30 28.61 16.29
N GLU A 331 19.85 27.61 15.46
CA GLU A 331 18.46 27.13 15.46
C GLU A 331 18.11 26.37 16.74
N ILE A 332 19.04 25.58 17.28
CA ILE A 332 18.88 24.89 18.57
C ILE A 332 18.70 25.92 19.69
N THR A 333 19.57 26.92 19.73
CA THR A 333 19.49 28.02 20.73
C THR A 333 18.18 28.81 20.60
N ALA A 334 17.78 29.14 19.39
CA ALA A 334 16.54 29.87 19.12
C ALA A 334 15.27 29.08 19.45
N ALA A 335 15.34 27.77 19.40
CA ALA A 335 14.21 26.85 19.67
C ALA A 335 13.90 26.71 21.17
N ASP A 336 14.84 27.17 22.07
CA ASP A 336 14.68 27.15 23.53
C ASP A 336 14.16 25.78 24.05
N LEU A 337 14.84 24.73 23.60
CA LEU A 337 14.41 23.33 23.89
C LEU A 337 14.59 22.97 25.38
N ASP A 338 15.42 23.76 26.12
CA ASP A 338 15.77 23.46 27.51
C ASP A 338 15.00 24.33 28.54
N ALA A 339 14.11 25.21 28.09
CA ALA A 339 13.41 26.17 28.95
C ALA A 339 12.23 25.58 29.75
N ILE A 340 12.17 24.26 29.94
CA ILE A 340 11.14 23.63 30.78
C ILE A 340 11.77 22.50 31.58
N GLU A 341 12.23 22.81 32.75
CA GLU A 341 12.14 21.91 33.92
C GLU A 341 10.78 22.06 34.58
#